data_c420aefca1066f7c060633db6476d9de
#
_entry.id   c420aefca1066f7c060633db6476d9de
#
_cell.length_a   1.000
_cell.length_b   1.000
_cell.length_c   1.000
_cell.angle_alpha   90.00
_cell.angle_beta   90.00
_cell.angle_gamma   90.00
#
_symmetry.space_group_name_H-M   'P 1'
#
loop_
_entity.id
_entity.type
_entity.pdbx_description
1 polymer ?
#
loop_
_entity_poly.entity_id
_entity_poly.type
_entity_poly.pdbx_seq_one_letter_code
_entity_poly.pdbx_strand_id
1 'polypeptide(L)'
;MRRSLPLLVILPLFFACSSDRKAPTPALPSAGSGIAPMAQQGGGSPIAGEPARAPGTAVRNSQPEIRGIRFVGGDGRPGNTLGVETEGNDADGDPVEFEIVWQKNGQPAGTGNRLTAPVKRGDNVKVTVTPFDGMERGKSATLSREILNTPPTIEGQEQFQVGDNAVTFHVRASDADGDPLTYSLKDAPAGMSIDRKTGMVRWVTSPGTIGKVPFTVIVSDGSGGESAARFSVTVAEQPSPGAR
;
A
#
# COMPACT_ATOMS: atom_id res chain seq x y z
N MET A 1 -45.89 19.96 32.13
CA MET A 1 -44.57 19.52 32.63
C MET A 1 -43.73 19.14 31.42
N ARG A 2 -42.88 20.05 30.95
CA ARG A 2 -41.93 19.77 29.85
C ARG A 2 -40.68 19.14 30.48
N ARG A 3 -40.45 17.84 30.21
CA ARG A 3 -39.24 17.16 30.61
C ARG A 3 -38.13 17.60 29.63
N SER A 4 -37.16 18.38 30.12
CA SER A 4 -35.95 18.72 29.40
C SER A 4 -35.12 17.45 29.20
N LEU A 5 -34.78 17.14 27.95
CA LEU A 5 -33.84 16.08 27.58
C LEU A 5 -32.40 16.54 27.83
N PRO A 6 -31.50 15.61 28.20
CA PRO A 6 -30.09 15.93 28.44
C PRO A 6 -29.36 16.30 27.15
N LEU A 7 -28.51 17.30 27.27
CA LEU A 7 -27.61 17.73 26.19
C LEU A 7 -26.46 16.74 26.01
N LEU A 8 -26.21 16.38 24.80
CA LEU A 8 -25.15 15.46 24.43
C LEU A 8 -23.86 16.25 24.14
N VAL A 9 -22.80 16.02 24.92
CA VAL A 9 -21.45 16.54 24.61
C VAL A 9 -20.61 15.40 24.06
N ILE A 10 -20.11 15.55 22.85
CA ILE A 10 -19.36 14.52 22.14
C ILE A 10 -17.91 14.98 22.00
N LEU A 11 -16.99 14.22 22.59
CA LEU A 11 -15.56 14.39 22.38
C LEU A 11 -15.08 13.36 21.35
N PRO A 12 -14.44 13.78 20.25
CA PRO A 12 -13.85 12.84 19.31
C PRO A 12 -12.58 12.23 19.93
N LEU A 13 -12.52 10.92 20.04
CA LEU A 13 -11.28 10.19 20.32
C LEU A 13 -10.64 9.83 18.99
N PHE A 14 -9.62 10.57 18.63
CA PHE A 14 -8.71 10.19 17.55
C PHE A 14 -7.87 9.00 18.01
N PHE A 15 -8.05 7.86 17.38
CA PHE A 15 -7.06 6.80 17.43
C PHE A 15 -5.96 7.17 16.43
N ALA A 16 -4.89 7.79 16.92
CA ALA A 16 -3.64 7.94 16.18
C ALA A 16 -2.99 6.56 16.09
N CYS A 17 -3.00 5.97 14.91
CA CYS A 17 -2.12 4.86 14.59
C CYS A 17 -0.72 5.43 14.42
N SER A 18 0.07 5.44 15.50
CA SER A 18 1.48 5.85 15.50
C SER A 18 2.30 4.69 14.94
N SER A 19 2.70 4.78 13.69
CA SER A 19 3.78 3.97 13.13
C SER A 19 5.02 4.84 13.01
N ASP A 20 5.72 5.05 14.12
CA ASP A 20 7.09 5.53 14.13
C ASP A 20 8.00 4.45 13.53
N ARG A 21 8.35 4.59 12.27
CA ARG A 21 9.56 4.01 11.70
C ARG A 21 10.45 5.12 11.19
N LYS A 22 11.40 5.47 12.05
CA LYS A 22 12.56 6.30 11.74
C LYS A 22 13.37 5.64 10.63
N ALA A 23 13.39 6.25 9.46
CA ALA A 23 14.26 5.86 8.36
C ALA A 23 15.70 6.30 8.65
N PRO A 24 16.72 5.46 8.38
CA PRO A 24 18.10 5.91 8.44
C PRO A 24 18.44 6.74 7.20
N THR A 25 19.02 7.91 7.43
CA THR A 25 19.56 8.82 6.42
C THR A 25 20.78 8.18 5.75
N PRO A 26 20.88 8.09 4.42
CA PRO A 26 22.12 7.70 3.78
C PRO A 26 23.08 8.88 3.73
N ALA A 27 24.30 8.66 4.22
CA ALA A 27 25.41 9.61 4.12
C ALA A 27 25.94 9.67 2.69
N LEU A 28 26.11 10.88 2.18
CA LEU A 28 26.76 11.18 0.91
C LEU A 28 28.28 10.96 1.02
N PRO A 29 28.93 10.35 0.04
CA PRO A 29 30.38 10.37 -0.03
C PRO A 29 30.85 11.70 -0.65
N SER A 30 31.80 12.34 0.06
CA SER A 30 32.49 13.56 -0.34
C SER A 30 33.42 13.31 -1.53
N ALA A 31 33.34 14.18 -2.53
CA ALA A 31 34.25 14.28 -3.64
C ALA A 31 35.63 14.76 -3.16
N GLY A 32 36.67 13.98 -3.42
CA GLY A 32 38.06 14.35 -3.28
C GLY A 32 38.69 14.57 -4.64
N SER A 33 38.98 15.81 -4.98
CA SER A 33 39.77 16.23 -6.12
C SER A 33 41.25 15.93 -5.87
N GLY A 34 41.91 15.31 -6.79
CA GLY A 34 43.37 15.14 -6.80
C GLY A 34 43.91 15.16 -8.21
N ILE A 35 44.52 16.29 -8.55
CA ILE A 35 45.14 16.63 -9.83
C ILE A 35 46.48 15.91 -9.94
N ALA A 36 46.81 15.49 -11.16
CA ALA A 36 48.13 14.97 -11.60
C ALA A 36 49.22 16.01 -11.43
N PRO A 37 50.52 15.60 -11.51
CA PRO A 37 51.27 16.01 -12.72
C PRO A 37 52.19 14.96 -13.34
N MET A 38 52.49 15.23 -14.61
CA MET A 38 53.44 14.63 -15.49
C MET A 38 54.90 14.74 -15.03
N ALA A 39 55.72 13.75 -15.39
CA ALA A 39 57.14 13.94 -15.84
C ALA A 39 57.62 12.62 -16.47
N GLN A 40 58.01 12.61 -17.54
CA GLN A 40 59.01 12.61 -18.58
C GLN A 40 60.19 11.64 -18.34
N GLN A 41 60.43 10.84 -19.42
CA GLN A 41 61.66 10.45 -20.09
C GLN A 41 62.64 9.47 -19.42
N GLY A 42 62.97 8.47 -20.19
CA GLY A 42 64.19 7.66 -20.03
C GLY A 42 64.22 6.46 -20.97
N GLY A 43 64.99 6.56 -22.04
CA GLY A 43 65.15 5.54 -23.06
C GLY A 43 65.90 4.32 -22.55
N GLY A 44 65.69 3.18 -23.21
CA GLY A 44 66.42 1.93 -23.01
C GLY A 44 66.13 0.97 -24.15
N SER A 45 67.11 0.60 -24.82
CA SER A 45 67.20 -0.28 -26.01
C SER A 45 66.65 -1.71 -25.81
N PRO A 46 66.44 -2.47 -26.86
CA PRO A 46 65.53 -3.62 -26.92
C PRO A 46 66.21 -4.87 -26.30
N ILE A 47 65.47 -5.53 -25.42
CA ILE A 47 65.82 -6.86 -24.98
C ILE A 47 64.90 -7.85 -25.69
N ALA A 48 65.50 -8.87 -26.20
CA ALA A 48 64.93 -9.94 -27.00
C ALA A 48 63.89 -10.77 -26.26
N GLY A 49 62.89 -11.22 -26.99
CA GLY A 49 62.21 -12.48 -26.76
C GLY A 49 61.19 -12.49 -25.65
N GLU A 50 60.08 -11.80 -25.86
CA GLU A 50 58.85 -12.14 -25.14
C GLU A 50 58.32 -13.47 -25.74
N PRO A 51 58.14 -14.54 -24.93
CA PRO A 51 57.49 -15.74 -25.42
C PRO A 51 56.08 -15.37 -25.84
N ALA A 52 55.72 -15.75 -27.07
CA ALA A 52 54.35 -15.57 -27.59
C ALA A 52 53.35 -16.02 -26.52
N ARG A 53 52.59 -15.05 -26.00
CA ARG A 53 51.46 -15.29 -25.09
C ARG A 53 50.55 -16.28 -25.81
N ALA A 54 50.42 -17.48 -25.25
CA ALA A 54 49.45 -18.45 -25.74
C ALA A 54 48.11 -17.74 -25.95
N PRO A 55 47.36 -18.02 -27.01
CA PRO A 55 46.04 -17.42 -27.20
C PRO A 55 45.24 -17.74 -25.92
N GLY A 56 44.93 -16.69 -25.14
CA GLY A 56 44.14 -16.81 -23.95
C GLY A 56 42.88 -17.57 -24.34
N THR A 57 42.58 -18.65 -23.65
CA THR A 57 41.28 -19.29 -23.73
C THR A 57 40.25 -18.19 -23.57
N ALA A 58 39.54 -17.91 -24.66
CA ALA A 58 38.41 -16.97 -24.58
C ALA A 58 37.52 -17.47 -23.44
N VAL A 59 37.47 -16.71 -22.36
CA VAL A 59 36.52 -16.99 -21.27
C VAL A 59 35.14 -16.94 -21.90
N ARG A 60 34.48 -18.08 -22.01
CA ARG A 60 33.11 -18.12 -22.54
C ARG A 60 32.22 -17.44 -21.51
N ASN A 61 31.46 -16.45 -21.95
CA ASN A 61 30.44 -15.86 -21.15
C ASN A 61 29.39 -16.92 -20.78
N SER A 62 29.01 -16.97 -19.53
CA SER A 62 27.90 -17.77 -19.00
C SER A 62 26.64 -16.96 -18.98
N GLN A 63 25.50 -17.55 -19.31
CA GLN A 63 24.23 -16.84 -19.26
C GLN A 63 23.80 -16.58 -17.80
N PRO A 64 23.25 -15.39 -17.51
CA PRO A 64 22.74 -15.06 -16.19
C PRO A 64 21.49 -15.86 -15.83
N GLU A 65 21.31 -16.15 -14.54
CA GLU A 65 20.20 -16.93 -14.01
C GLU A 65 19.32 -16.10 -13.06
N ILE A 66 18.00 -16.33 -13.12
CA ILE A 66 17.07 -15.82 -12.12
C ILE A 66 17.11 -16.74 -10.90
N ARG A 67 17.37 -16.18 -9.71
CA ARG A 67 17.31 -16.87 -8.41
C ARG A 67 15.98 -16.70 -7.73
N GLY A 68 15.33 -15.57 -7.93
CA GLY A 68 14.04 -15.27 -7.34
C GLY A 68 13.25 -14.25 -8.12
N ILE A 69 11.94 -14.43 -8.14
CA ILE A 69 10.99 -13.46 -8.66
C ILE A 69 9.72 -13.52 -7.82
N ARG A 70 9.21 -12.36 -7.38
CA ARG A 70 7.99 -12.29 -6.58
C ARG A 70 7.22 -11.01 -6.84
N PHE A 71 5.89 -11.09 -6.74
CA PHE A 71 5.05 -9.91 -6.75
C PHE A 71 5.18 -9.12 -5.45
N VAL A 72 5.12 -7.80 -5.55
CA VAL A 72 5.09 -6.85 -4.43
C VAL A 72 3.98 -5.82 -4.63
N GLY A 73 3.34 -5.42 -3.55
CA GLY A 73 2.23 -4.46 -3.62
C GLY A 73 0.96 -5.01 -4.30
N GLY A 74 0.13 -4.09 -4.82
CA GLY A 74 -1.08 -4.43 -5.55
C GLY A 74 -2.20 -4.98 -4.67
N ASP A 75 -2.33 -4.44 -3.44
CA ASP A 75 -3.41 -4.77 -2.51
C ASP A 75 -4.64 -3.85 -2.66
N GLY A 76 -4.74 -3.14 -3.79
CA GLY A 76 -5.84 -2.22 -4.11
C GLY A 76 -5.79 -0.86 -3.40
N ARG A 77 -4.85 -0.63 -2.48
CA ARG A 77 -4.73 0.65 -1.78
C ARG A 77 -4.18 1.75 -2.70
N PRO A 78 -4.66 2.99 -2.59
CA PRO A 78 -4.12 4.11 -3.34
C PRO A 78 -2.59 4.22 -3.18
N GLY A 79 -1.89 4.30 -4.30
CA GLY A 79 -0.42 4.38 -4.33
C GLY A 79 0.32 3.05 -4.18
N ASN A 80 -0.36 1.94 -3.88
CA ASN A 80 0.25 0.62 -3.77
C ASN A 80 0.12 -0.16 -5.10
N THR A 81 0.84 0.32 -6.11
CA THR A 81 0.89 -0.33 -7.44
C THR A 81 1.52 -1.71 -7.37
N LEU A 82 1.00 -2.63 -8.18
CA LEU A 82 1.58 -3.96 -8.36
C LEU A 82 2.98 -3.83 -8.96
N GLY A 83 3.93 -4.51 -8.35
CA GLY A 83 5.31 -4.56 -8.80
C GLY A 83 5.87 -5.98 -8.74
N VAL A 84 7.12 -6.10 -9.18
CA VAL A 84 7.90 -7.33 -9.09
C VAL A 84 9.27 -7.02 -8.51
N GLU A 85 9.73 -7.87 -7.60
CA GLU A 85 11.11 -7.94 -7.15
C GLU A 85 11.79 -9.13 -7.81
N THR A 86 13.04 -8.91 -8.23
CA THR A 86 13.84 -9.87 -8.98
C THR A 86 15.19 -10.05 -8.31
N GLU A 87 15.68 -11.27 -8.29
CA GLU A 87 17.02 -11.61 -7.82
C GLU A 87 17.64 -12.58 -8.82
N GLY A 88 18.91 -12.35 -9.15
CA GLY A 88 19.65 -13.19 -10.09
C GLY A 88 21.13 -13.16 -9.82
N ASN A 89 21.85 -14.04 -10.47
CA ASN A 89 23.31 -14.02 -10.48
C ASN A 89 23.85 -14.53 -11.82
N ASP A 90 25.08 -14.17 -12.07
CA ASP A 90 25.88 -14.66 -13.19
C ASP A 90 27.05 -15.51 -12.67
N ALA A 91 27.42 -16.56 -13.40
CA ALA A 91 28.49 -17.49 -12.99
C ALA A 91 29.87 -16.88 -13.13
N ASP A 92 30.04 -15.92 -14.04
CA ASP A 92 31.28 -15.20 -14.27
C ASP A 92 31.42 -13.98 -13.37
N GLY A 93 30.34 -13.63 -12.62
CA GLY A 93 30.28 -12.52 -11.69
C GLY A 93 29.88 -11.21 -12.34
N ASP A 94 29.34 -11.24 -13.54
CA ASP A 94 28.87 -10.06 -14.25
C ASP A 94 27.60 -9.50 -13.61
N PRO A 95 27.37 -8.18 -13.66
CA PRO A 95 26.16 -7.55 -13.18
C PRO A 95 24.94 -8.03 -13.97
N VAL A 96 23.89 -8.47 -13.26
CA VAL A 96 22.64 -8.93 -13.88
C VAL A 96 21.60 -7.82 -13.88
N GLU A 97 21.17 -7.41 -15.06
CA GLU A 97 20.03 -6.55 -15.31
C GLU A 97 18.79 -7.39 -15.63
N PHE A 98 17.58 -6.83 -15.46
CA PHE A 98 16.34 -7.54 -15.74
C PHE A 98 15.47 -6.78 -16.73
N GLU A 99 15.18 -7.41 -17.87
CA GLU A 99 14.16 -6.98 -18.79
C GLU A 99 12.80 -7.49 -18.30
N ILE A 100 11.90 -6.56 -17.93
CA ILE A 100 10.61 -6.88 -17.32
C ILE A 100 9.49 -6.39 -18.21
N VAL A 101 8.61 -7.30 -18.60
CA VAL A 101 7.47 -7.03 -19.49
C VAL A 101 6.17 -7.49 -18.82
N TRP A 102 5.18 -6.58 -18.78
CA TRP A 102 3.87 -6.84 -18.23
C TRP A 102 2.82 -7.07 -19.30
N GLN A 103 1.91 -7.98 -19.00
CA GLN A 103 0.69 -8.21 -19.76
C GLN A 103 -0.51 -8.16 -18.80
N LYS A 104 -1.63 -7.63 -19.28
CA LYS A 104 -2.93 -7.63 -18.60
C LYS A 104 -3.97 -8.24 -19.53
N ASN A 105 -4.62 -9.31 -19.11
CA ASN A 105 -5.59 -10.05 -19.92
C ASN A 105 -5.02 -10.44 -21.31
N GLY A 106 -3.73 -10.81 -21.35
CA GLY A 106 -3.03 -11.20 -22.57
C GLY A 106 -2.54 -10.03 -23.45
N GLN A 107 -2.85 -8.77 -23.11
CA GLN A 107 -2.42 -7.60 -23.86
C GLN A 107 -1.20 -6.94 -23.19
N PRO A 108 -0.30 -6.32 -23.95
CA PRO A 108 0.82 -5.56 -23.39
C PRO A 108 0.33 -4.49 -22.40
N ALA A 109 1.00 -4.38 -21.23
CA ALA A 109 0.59 -3.51 -20.15
C ALA A 109 1.71 -2.65 -19.55
N GLY A 110 2.92 -2.72 -20.09
CA GLY A 110 4.05 -1.92 -19.66
C GLY A 110 5.34 -2.72 -19.47
N THR A 111 6.40 -2.01 -19.05
CA THR A 111 7.73 -2.57 -18.76
C THR A 111 8.26 -2.01 -17.45
N GLY A 112 9.33 -2.63 -16.93
CA GLY A 112 9.98 -2.21 -15.68
C GLY A 112 9.40 -2.89 -14.44
N ASN A 113 9.93 -2.57 -13.27
CA ASN A 113 9.63 -3.26 -12.02
C ASN A 113 8.25 -2.95 -11.42
N ARG A 114 7.48 -2.02 -12.01
CA ARG A 114 6.11 -1.67 -11.60
C ARG A 114 5.16 -1.67 -12.78
N LEU A 115 3.97 -2.22 -12.58
CA LEU A 115 2.89 -2.14 -13.56
C LEU A 115 2.29 -0.74 -13.54
N THR A 116 2.34 -0.04 -14.69
CA THR A 116 1.79 1.33 -14.82
C THR A 116 0.34 1.34 -15.26
N ALA A 117 -0.13 0.27 -15.91
CA ALA A 117 -1.52 0.15 -16.32
C ALA A 117 -2.44 -0.04 -15.11
N PRO A 118 -3.60 0.64 -15.06
CA PRO A 118 -4.57 0.42 -14.00
C PRO A 118 -5.11 -1.01 -14.06
N VAL A 119 -5.27 -1.61 -12.89
CA VAL A 119 -5.84 -2.94 -12.72
C VAL A 119 -7.15 -2.87 -11.95
N LYS A 120 -8.04 -3.82 -12.20
CA LYS A 120 -9.32 -3.99 -11.51
C LYS A 120 -9.53 -5.45 -11.18
N ARG A 121 -10.44 -5.74 -10.28
CA ARG A 121 -10.87 -7.11 -9.94
C ARG A 121 -11.18 -7.93 -11.19
N GLY A 122 -10.70 -9.16 -11.20
CA GLY A 122 -10.84 -10.12 -12.32
C GLY A 122 -9.82 -9.96 -13.44
N ASP A 123 -8.96 -8.90 -13.39
CA ASP A 123 -7.85 -8.82 -14.33
C ASP A 123 -6.82 -9.91 -14.04
N ASN A 124 -6.35 -10.57 -15.10
CA ASN A 124 -5.20 -11.46 -15.01
C ASN A 124 -3.93 -10.73 -15.43
N VAL A 125 -3.01 -10.55 -14.49
CA VAL A 125 -1.73 -9.89 -14.73
C VAL A 125 -0.63 -10.94 -14.83
N LYS A 126 0.17 -10.82 -15.87
CA LYS A 126 1.35 -11.66 -16.13
C LYS A 126 2.59 -10.78 -16.26
N VAL A 127 3.66 -11.16 -15.58
CA VAL A 127 4.97 -10.55 -15.74
C VAL A 127 5.96 -11.58 -16.24
N THR A 128 6.73 -11.20 -17.25
CA THR A 128 7.86 -11.98 -17.76
C THR A 128 9.14 -11.21 -17.46
N VAL A 129 10.09 -11.89 -16.85
CA VAL A 129 11.38 -11.37 -16.45
C VAL A 129 12.46 -12.13 -17.20
N THR A 130 13.36 -11.42 -17.87
CA THR A 130 14.50 -11.99 -18.60
C THR A 130 15.76 -11.37 -18.04
N PRO A 131 16.71 -12.16 -17.49
CA PRO A 131 17.96 -11.64 -17.00
C PRO A 131 18.92 -11.37 -18.18
N PHE A 132 19.77 -10.35 -18.03
CA PHE A 132 20.74 -9.91 -19.02
C PHE A 132 22.03 -9.45 -18.32
N ASP A 133 23.20 -9.92 -18.76
CA ASP A 133 24.52 -9.62 -18.18
C ASP A 133 25.32 -8.57 -18.95
N GLY A 134 24.69 -7.94 -19.96
CA GLY A 134 25.36 -7.01 -20.89
C GLY A 134 25.82 -7.67 -22.18
N MET A 135 25.91 -8.99 -22.23
CA MET A 135 26.34 -9.77 -23.40
C MET A 135 25.28 -10.74 -23.91
N GLU A 136 24.70 -11.52 -22.98
CA GLU A 136 23.72 -12.57 -23.29
C GLU A 136 22.50 -12.47 -22.41
N ARG A 137 21.37 -13.02 -22.89
CA ARG A 137 20.13 -13.16 -22.13
C ARG A 137 20.04 -14.56 -21.56
N GLY A 138 19.74 -14.65 -20.29
CA GLY A 138 19.43 -15.92 -19.66
C GLY A 138 17.97 -16.35 -19.89
N LYS A 139 17.59 -17.45 -19.25
CA LYS A 139 16.25 -18.02 -19.35
C LYS A 139 15.21 -17.11 -18.66
N SER A 140 14.17 -16.74 -19.39
CA SER A 140 13.05 -15.96 -18.83
C SER A 140 12.23 -16.78 -17.85
N ALA A 141 11.74 -16.11 -16.80
CA ALA A 141 10.74 -16.62 -15.89
C ALA A 141 9.45 -15.78 -15.95
N THR A 142 8.33 -16.40 -15.61
CA THR A 142 7.03 -15.77 -15.69
C THR A 142 6.25 -16.01 -14.42
N LEU A 143 5.59 -14.94 -13.90
CA LEU A 143 4.56 -15.04 -12.86
C LEU A 143 3.22 -14.57 -13.41
N SER A 144 2.14 -15.17 -12.92
CA SER A 144 0.78 -14.72 -13.20
C SER A 144 0.00 -14.57 -11.90
N ARG A 145 -0.88 -13.57 -11.85
CA ARG A 145 -1.75 -13.29 -10.70
C ARG A 145 -3.08 -12.76 -11.19
N GLU A 146 -4.16 -13.29 -10.65
CA GLU A 146 -5.47 -12.67 -10.75
C GLU A 146 -5.62 -11.57 -9.70
N ILE A 147 -6.18 -10.43 -10.09
CA ILE A 147 -6.49 -9.33 -9.18
C ILE A 147 -7.81 -9.66 -8.49
N LEU A 148 -7.72 -9.89 -7.19
CA LEU A 148 -8.87 -10.25 -6.37
C LEU A 148 -9.62 -9.00 -5.90
N ASN A 149 -10.81 -9.22 -5.35
CA ASN A 149 -11.61 -8.18 -4.70
C ASN A 149 -10.86 -7.53 -3.54
N THR A 150 -10.97 -6.22 -3.44
CA THR A 150 -10.43 -5.44 -2.32
C THR A 150 -11.57 -5.09 -1.37
N PRO A 151 -11.51 -5.48 -0.09
CA PRO A 151 -12.54 -5.08 0.86
C PRO A 151 -12.65 -3.55 1.00
N PRO A 152 -13.83 -3.03 1.33
CA PRO A 152 -14.02 -1.59 1.53
C PRO A 152 -13.16 -1.04 2.67
N THR A 153 -12.81 0.22 2.60
CA THR A 153 -12.07 0.93 3.65
C THR A 153 -13.00 1.89 4.37
N ILE A 154 -13.11 1.78 5.70
CA ILE A 154 -13.85 2.72 6.53
C ILE A 154 -12.91 3.88 6.87
N GLU A 155 -13.23 5.07 6.35
CA GLU A 155 -12.40 6.29 6.50
C GLU A 155 -12.62 6.99 7.84
N GLY A 156 -13.74 6.73 8.50
CA GLY A 156 -14.10 7.32 9.79
C GLY A 156 -15.54 7.85 9.80
N GLN A 157 -15.79 8.79 10.69
CA GLN A 157 -17.10 9.43 10.87
C GLN A 157 -16.99 10.95 10.77
N GLU A 158 -18.03 11.57 10.24
CA GLU A 158 -18.19 13.03 10.29
C GLU A 158 -18.59 13.51 11.69
N GLN A 159 -18.58 14.83 11.86
CA GLN A 159 -19.01 15.44 13.12
C GLN A 159 -20.45 15.06 13.44
N PHE A 160 -20.69 14.81 14.73
CA PHE A 160 -22.03 14.53 15.24
C PHE A 160 -22.91 15.77 15.21
N GLN A 161 -24.13 15.59 14.75
CA GLN A 161 -25.20 16.58 14.87
C GLN A 161 -26.15 16.14 15.96
N VAL A 162 -26.39 17.02 16.94
CA VAL A 162 -27.26 16.75 18.06
C VAL A 162 -28.55 17.56 17.88
N GLY A 163 -29.65 16.85 17.70
CA GLY A 163 -31.00 17.41 17.73
C GLY A 163 -31.68 17.15 19.08
N ASP A 164 -32.93 17.59 19.21
CA ASP A 164 -33.69 17.51 20.48
C ASP A 164 -33.81 16.10 21.05
N ASN A 165 -33.87 15.08 20.22
CA ASN A 165 -34.06 13.68 20.62
C ASN A 165 -33.12 12.68 19.91
N ALA A 166 -32.24 13.12 19.07
CA ALA A 166 -31.41 12.21 18.28
C ALA A 166 -30.01 12.76 18.00
N VAL A 167 -29.08 11.85 17.94
CA VAL A 167 -27.72 12.08 17.42
C VAL A 167 -27.68 11.53 16.01
N THR A 168 -27.16 12.31 15.08
CA THR A 168 -26.91 11.87 13.71
C THR A 168 -25.47 12.11 13.32
N PHE A 169 -24.90 11.21 12.56
CA PHE A 169 -23.56 11.35 11.97
C PHE A 169 -23.44 10.44 10.75
N HIS A 170 -22.48 10.71 9.91
CA HIS A 170 -22.23 9.95 8.70
C HIS A 170 -20.93 9.15 8.85
N VAL A 171 -20.99 7.84 8.58
CA VAL A 171 -19.81 6.99 8.46
C VAL A 171 -19.41 6.93 7.01
N ARG A 172 -18.17 7.38 6.71
CA ARG A 172 -17.61 7.34 5.37
C ARG A 172 -16.84 6.08 5.13
N ALA A 173 -17.02 5.50 3.97
CA ALA A 173 -16.24 4.39 3.49
C ALA A 173 -16.04 4.53 1.97
N SER A 174 -14.98 3.95 1.47
CA SER A 174 -14.65 3.86 0.04
C SER A 174 -14.26 2.44 -0.33
N ASP A 175 -14.44 2.12 -1.61
CA ASP A 175 -14.02 0.86 -2.18
C ASP A 175 -13.06 1.09 -3.34
N ALA A 176 -11.94 0.36 -3.36
CA ALA A 176 -10.90 0.53 -4.37
C ALA A 176 -11.30 0.00 -5.75
N ASP A 177 -12.22 -0.97 -5.79
CA ASP A 177 -12.76 -1.54 -7.03
C ASP A 177 -13.97 -0.74 -7.55
N GLY A 178 -14.47 0.22 -6.74
CA GLY A 178 -15.63 1.04 -7.06
C GLY A 178 -16.96 0.33 -6.84
N ASP A 179 -16.99 -0.71 -6.03
CA ASP A 179 -18.19 -1.47 -5.73
C ASP A 179 -19.20 -0.66 -4.89
N PRO A 180 -20.51 -0.90 -5.07
CA PRO A 180 -21.54 -0.28 -4.25
C PRO A 180 -21.47 -0.76 -2.81
N LEU A 181 -21.37 0.18 -1.85
CA LEU A 181 -21.25 -0.14 -0.44
C LEU A 181 -22.60 -0.29 0.24
N THR A 182 -22.66 -1.24 1.18
CA THR A 182 -23.81 -1.50 2.04
C THR A 182 -23.38 -1.45 3.50
N TYR A 183 -24.09 -0.63 4.30
CA TYR A 183 -23.79 -0.40 5.71
C TYR A 183 -24.75 -1.16 6.63
N SER A 184 -24.23 -1.66 7.74
CA SER A 184 -25.00 -2.28 8.81
C SER A 184 -24.40 -2.00 10.19
N LEU A 185 -25.21 -2.21 11.24
CA LEU A 185 -24.78 -2.07 12.63
C LEU A 185 -24.69 -3.44 13.28
N LYS A 186 -23.69 -3.59 14.16
CA LYS A 186 -23.55 -4.72 15.07
C LYS A 186 -23.32 -4.18 16.48
N ASP A 187 -23.90 -4.87 17.47
CA ASP A 187 -23.81 -4.50 18.89
C ASP A 187 -24.26 -3.05 19.16
N ALA A 188 -25.25 -2.57 18.40
CA ALA A 188 -25.76 -1.21 18.51
C ALA A 188 -26.78 -1.09 19.65
N PRO A 189 -26.81 0.06 20.36
CA PRO A 189 -27.80 0.30 21.41
C PRO A 189 -29.20 0.42 20.83
N ALA A 190 -30.21 0.19 21.66
CA ALA A 190 -31.60 0.38 21.28
C ALA A 190 -31.85 1.81 20.77
N GLY A 191 -32.63 1.93 19.70
CA GLY A 191 -32.95 3.21 19.07
C GLY A 191 -31.89 3.73 18.08
N MET A 192 -30.76 2.99 17.87
CA MET A 192 -29.77 3.31 16.85
C MET A 192 -30.10 2.58 15.54
N SER A 193 -30.00 3.30 14.44
CA SER A 193 -30.17 2.78 13.09
C SER A 193 -29.13 3.37 12.14
N ILE A 194 -28.87 2.69 11.03
CA ILE A 194 -28.00 3.16 9.95
C ILE A 194 -28.74 3.04 8.63
N ASP A 195 -28.63 4.05 7.79
CA ASP A 195 -29.08 3.95 6.40
C ASP A 195 -28.10 3.07 5.62
N ARG A 196 -28.62 2.01 5.03
CA ARG A 196 -27.83 0.95 4.38
C ARG A 196 -27.07 1.43 3.16
N LYS A 197 -27.51 2.51 2.50
CA LYS A 197 -26.89 3.02 1.27
C LYS A 197 -25.96 4.20 1.52
N THR A 198 -26.33 5.05 2.50
CA THR A 198 -25.60 6.30 2.71
C THR A 198 -24.64 6.23 3.90
N GLY A 199 -24.76 5.26 4.80
CA GLY A 199 -23.96 5.23 6.03
C GLY A 199 -24.38 6.27 7.08
N MET A 200 -25.54 6.93 6.90
CA MET A 200 -26.08 7.87 7.88
C MET A 200 -26.59 7.11 9.10
N VAL A 201 -25.97 7.35 10.24
CA VAL A 201 -26.39 6.82 11.53
C VAL A 201 -27.31 7.80 12.22
N ARG A 202 -28.41 7.29 12.77
CA ARG A 202 -29.33 8.02 13.63
C ARG A 202 -29.55 7.23 14.91
N TRP A 203 -29.37 7.88 16.04
CA TRP A 203 -29.59 7.27 17.34
C TRP A 203 -30.54 8.12 18.18
N VAL A 204 -31.70 7.56 18.54
CA VAL A 204 -32.62 8.13 19.50
C VAL A 204 -32.26 7.56 20.87
N THR A 205 -31.70 8.39 21.75
CA THR A 205 -31.25 7.95 23.07
C THR A 205 -32.44 7.68 23.99
N SER A 206 -32.35 6.61 24.77
CA SER A 206 -33.33 6.35 25.84
C SER A 206 -33.09 7.28 27.03
N PRO A 207 -34.14 7.66 27.77
CA PRO A 207 -33.99 8.42 29.03
C PRO A 207 -33.03 7.69 29.98
N GLY A 208 -32.07 8.42 30.56
CA GLY A 208 -31.09 7.88 31.49
C GLY A 208 -29.86 7.21 30.82
N THR A 209 -29.74 7.23 29.51
CA THR A 209 -28.50 6.80 28.85
C THR A 209 -27.40 7.81 29.16
N ILE A 210 -26.36 7.39 29.90
CA ILE A 210 -25.20 8.19 30.28
C ILE A 210 -23.95 7.37 30.08
N GLY A 211 -22.84 8.02 29.69
CA GLY A 211 -21.53 7.41 29.53
C GLY A 211 -21.19 7.04 28.10
N LYS A 212 -20.14 6.21 27.94
CA LYS A 212 -19.61 5.80 26.65
C LYS A 212 -20.37 4.57 26.13
N VAL A 213 -21.04 4.72 25.00
CA VAL A 213 -21.83 3.67 24.36
C VAL A 213 -21.13 3.21 23.09
N PRO A 214 -20.55 2.00 23.06
CA PRO A 214 -19.89 1.45 21.90
C PRO A 214 -20.88 0.80 20.93
N PHE A 215 -20.51 0.76 19.65
CA PHE A 215 -21.19 0.01 18.58
C PHE A 215 -20.21 -0.28 17.46
N THR A 216 -20.57 -1.17 16.55
CA THR A 216 -19.75 -1.53 15.40
C THR A 216 -20.51 -1.24 14.12
N VAL A 217 -19.85 -0.59 13.17
CA VAL A 217 -20.33 -0.44 11.80
C VAL A 217 -19.63 -1.46 10.93
N ILE A 218 -20.41 -2.17 10.13
CA ILE A 218 -19.93 -3.13 9.14
C ILE A 218 -20.28 -2.56 7.77
N VAL A 219 -19.31 -2.59 6.85
CA VAL A 219 -19.46 -2.16 5.47
C VAL A 219 -19.11 -3.32 4.56
N SER A 220 -20.02 -3.66 3.65
CA SER A 220 -19.84 -4.73 2.65
C SER A 220 -19.91 -4.15 1.25
N ASP A 221 -19.07 -4.67 0.35
CA ASP A 221 -19.01 -4.32 -1.07
C ASP A 221 -19.95 -5.18 -1.95
N GLY A 222 -20.62 -6.17 -1.36
CA GLY A 222 -21.47 -7.11 -2.10
C GLY A 222 -20.72 -8.12 -2.97
N SER A 223 -19.38 -8.06 -2.98
CA SER A 223 -18.48 -8.89 -3.80
C SER A 223 -17.60 -9.82 -2.95
N GLY A 224 -17.97 -9.98 -1.67
CA GLY A 224 -17.29 -10.84 -0.71
C GLY A 224 -16.31 -10.12 0.20
N GLY A 225 -16.09 -8.82 0.03
CA GLY A 225 -15.33 -7.98 0.93
C GLY A 225 -16.21 -7.38 2.02
N GLU A 226 -15.69 -7.35 3.24
CA GLU A 226 -16.35 -6.77 4.40
C GLU A 226 -15.30 -6.12 5.31
N SER A 227 -15.62 -4.94 5.83
CA SER A 227 -14.82 -4.24 6.82
C SER A 227 -15.68 -3.82 8.01
N ALA A 228 -15.11 -3.85 9.20
CA ALA A 228 -15.77 -3.49 10.43
C ALA A 228 -14.93 -2.48 11.23
N ALA A 229 -15.59 -1.45 11.76
CA ALA A 229 -14.96 -0.48 12.64
C ALA A 229 -15.81 -0.25 13.89
N ARG A 230 -15.14 -0.18 15.04
CA ARG A 230 -15.78 0.09 16.33
C ARG A 230 -15.79 1.58 16.61
N PHE A 231 -16.97 2.09 16.88
CA PHE A 231 -17.23 3.49 17.26
C PHE A 231 -17.75 3.58 18.68
N SER A 232 -17.79 4.79 19.22
CA SER A 232 -18.49 5.05 20.47
C SER A 232 -19.02 6.47 20.51
N VAL A 233 -20.20 6.64 21.10
CA VAL A 233 -20.80 7.93 21.42
C VAL A 233 -20.77 8.11 22.94
N THR A 234 -20.31 9.27 23.41
CA THR A 234 -20.36 9.61 24.82
C THR A 234 -21.57 10.52 25.08
N VAL A 235 -22.46 10.06 25.92
CA VAL A 235 -23.66 10.81 26.38
C VAL A 235 -23.35 11.40 27.74
N ALA A 236 -23.40 12.71 27.88
CA ALA A 236 -23.23 13.42 29.14
C ALA A 236 -24.58 13.88 29.66
N GLU A 237 -24.70 13.96 30.98
CA GLU A 237 -25.85 14.57 31.64
C GLU A 237 -25.80 16.08 31.46
N GLN A 238 -26.93 16.68 31.06
CA GLN A 238 -27.00 18.13 30.98
C GLN A 238 -27.16 18.68 32.42
N PRO A 239 -26.32 19.63 32.83
CA PRO A 239 -26.54 20.31 34.10
C PRO A 239 -27.90 21.00 34.06
N SER A 240 -28.73 20.74 35.05
CA SER A 240 -30.03 21.37 35.19
C SER A 240 -29.85 22.91 35.19
N PRO A 241 -30.55 23.67 34.33
CA PRO A 241 -30.53 25.13 34.40
C PRO A 241 -31.29 25.54 35.69
N GLY A 242 -30.52 25.87 36.74
CA GLY A 242 -31.13 26.45 37.96
C GLY A 242 -30.79 25.80 39.29
N ALA A 243 -29.51 25.63 39.61
CA ALA A 243 -29.04 25.57 40.98
C ALA A 243 -28.13 26.78 41.22
N ARG A 244 -28.71 27.92 41.46
CA ARG A 244 -28.10 29.07 42.10
C ARG A 244 -28.89 29.41 43.36
#